data_ef8ed2ebcc0af07895f846c2ce78801f
#
_entry.id   ef8ed2ebcc0af07895f846c2ce78801f
#
_cell.length_a   1.000
_cell.length_b   1.000
_cell.length_c   1.000
_cell.angle_alpha   90.00
_cell.angle_beta   90.00
_cell.angle_gamma   90.00
#
_symmetry.space_group_name_H-M   'P 1'
#
loop_
_entity.id
_entity.type
_entity.pdbx_description
1 polymer ?
#
loop_
_entity_poly.entity_id
_entity_poly.type
_entity_poly.pdbx_seq_one_letter_code
_entity_poly.pdbx_strand_id
1 'polypeptide(L)'
;MYKVEQKADKIGSGIQNMIQGAKKDYINMSTSYGKKELTGYSKDQVDKWENLWKVETGKKYIRVVRENGVFCFIVREDSGRFKKGDILKAAGYRAPARNSARGNVLTGNYNIQWTGPLYMDSQRRLRA
;
A
#
# COMPACT_ATOMS: atom_id res chain seq x y z
N MET A 1 -3.16 10.26 -4.70
CA MET A 1 -3.59 8.92 -4.26
C MET A 1 -4.22 8.15 -5.40
N TYR A 2 -4.21 6.84 -5.31
CA TYR A 2 -4.78 5.95 -6.32
C TYR A 2 -5.76 4.98 -5.67
N LYS A 3 -6.90 4.74 -6.31
CA LYS A 3 -7.89 3.79 -5.79
C LYS A 3 -7.65 2.41 -6.38
N VAL A 4 -7.38 1.43 -5.50
CA VAL A 4 -7.25 0.02 -5.87
C VAL A 4 -8.63 -0.61 -5.74
N GLU A 5 -9.24 -0.96 -6.86
CA GLU A 5 -10.60 -1.50 -6.87
C GLU A 5 -10.63 -3.03 -6.84
N GLN A 6 -9.56 -3.66 -7.26
CA GLN A 6 -9.52 -5.11 -7.44
C GLN A 6 -9.68 -5.87 -6.12
N LYS A 7 -10.52 -6.89 -6.16
CA LYS A 7 -10.57 -7.92 -5.12
C LYS A 7 -9.48 -8.96 -5.38
N ALA A 8 -9.14 -9.73 -4.35
CA ALA A 8 -8.19 -10.82 -4.49
C ALA A 8 -8.64 -11.99 -3.63
N ASP A 9 -8.38 -13.20 -4.09
CA ASP A 9 -8.69 -14.41 -3.34
C ASP A 9 -7.61 -14.72 -2.31
N LYS A 10 -6.40 -14.27 -2.56
CA LYS A 10 -5.22 -14.52 -1.69
C LYS A 10 -4.57 -13.22 -1.30
N ILE A 11 -4.01 -13.18 -0.10
CA ILE A 11 -3.30 -11.98 0.40
C ILE A 11 -2.15 -11.61 -0.54
N GLY A 12 -1.38 -12.59 -1.02
CA GLY A 12 -0.26 -12.31 -1.92
C GLY A 12 -0.69 -11.57 -3.18
N SER A 13 -1.76 -12.01 -3.82
CA SER A 13 -2.30 -11.35 -5.00
C SER A 13 -2.80 -9.95 -4.67
N GLY A 14 -3.44 -9.80 -3.51
CA GLY A 14 -3.93 -8.51 -3.05
C GLY A 14 -2.79 -7.52 -2.78
N ILE A 15 -1.69 -8.01 -2.21
CA ILE A 15 -0.50 -7.18 -1.98
C ILE A 15 0.08 -6.72 -3.33
N GLN A 16 0.12 -7.58 -4.33
CA GLN A 16 0.60 -7.19 -5.66
C GLN A 16 -0.29 -6.13 -6.29
N ASN A 17 -1.60 -6.22 -6.12
CA ASN A 17 -2.52 -5.18 -6.57
C ASN A 17 -2.21 -3.84 -5.89
N MET A 18 -1.91 -3.87 -4.59
CA MET A 18 -1.53 -2.68 -3.84
C MET A 18 -0.23 -2.07 -4.35
N ILE A 19 0.78 -2.90 -4.59
CA ILE A 19 2.08 -2.46 -5.11
C ILE A 19 1.92 -1.80 -6.48
N GLN A 20 1.09 -2.37 -7.35
CA GLN A 20 0.82 -1.79 -8.67
C GLN A 20 0.00 -0.51 -8.56
N GLY A 21 -0.91 -0.42 -7.59
CA GLY A 21 -1.64 0.81 -7.31
C GLY A 21 -0.71 1.93 -6.86
N ALA A 22 0.23 1.61 -5.98
CA ALA A 22 1.26 2.58 -5.55
C ALA A 22 2.12 3.04 -6.72
N LYS A 23 2.43 2.15 -7.66
CA LYS A 23 3.16 2.51 -8.89
C LYS A 23 2.40 3.52 -9.73
N LYS A 24 1.10 3.29 -9.91
CA LYS A 24 0.25 4.22 -10.67
C LYS A 24 0.16 5.57 -10.00
N ASP A 25 0.05 5.60 -8.68
CA ASP A 25 0.07 6.86 -7.93
C ASP A 25 1.39 7.61 -8.13
N TYR A 26 2.51 6.88 -8.08
CA TYR A 26 3.83 7.46 -8.29
C TYR A 26 3.97 8.05 -9.71
N ILE A 27 3.50 7.32 -10.72
CA ILE A 27 3.52 7.79 -12.10
C ILE A 27 2.66 9.06 -12.25
N ASN A 28 1.46 9.05 -11.69
CA ASN A 28 0.57 10.22 -11.75
C ASN A 28 1.19 11.44 -11.10
N MET A 29 1.82 11.28 -9.95
CA MET A 29 2.51 12.39 -9.27
C MET A 29 3.71 12.88 -10.08
N SER A 30 4.51 11.98 -10.60
CA SER A 30 5.75 12.31 -11.32
C SER A 30 5.51 12.93 -12.69
N THR A 31 4.35 12.69 -13.29
CA THR A 31 3.97 13.23 -14.60
C THR A 31 2.92 14.33 -14.51
N SER A 32 2.58 14.78 -13.31
CA SER A 32 1.48 15.72 -13.08
C SER A 32 0.19 15.25 -13.77
N TYR A 33 -0.16 13.98 -13.55
CA TYR A 33 -1.34 13.32 -14.12
C TYR A 33 -1.32 13.32 -15.66
N GLY A 34 -0.16 13.00 -16.22
CA GLY A 34 0.01 12.84 -17.65
C GLY A 34 0.34 14.13 -18.41
N LYS A 35 0.52 15.24 -17.70
CA LYS A 35 0.82 16.53 -18.35
C LYS A 35 2.26 16.68 -18.77
N LYS A 36 3.15 15.84 -18.25
CA LYS A 36 4.57 15.86 -18.63
C LYS A 36 5.11 14.45 -18.69
N GLU A 37 6.22 14.28 -19.38
CA GLU A 37 6.84 12.96 -19.54
C GLU A 37 7.50 12.46 -18.26
N LEU A 38 7.53 11.15 -18.12
CA LEU A 38 8.27 10.48 -17.06
C LEU A 38 9.75 10.43 -17.45
N THR A 39 10.60 11.13 -16.71
CA THR A 39 12.03 11.23 -17.02
C THR A 39 12.91 11.12 -15.78
N GLY A 40 14.22 10.94 -16.00
CA GLY A 40 15.24 10.99 -14.96
C GLY A 40 15.03 9.97 -13.85
N TYR A 41 15.18 10.42 -12.60
CA TYR A 41 15.06 9.58 -11.42
C TYR A 41 13.70 8.87 -11.33
N SER A 42 12.64 9.59 -11.64
CA SER A 42 11.29 9.02 -11.58
C SER A 42 11.10 7.88 -12.58
N LYS A 43 11.65 8.03 -13.78
CA LYS A 43 11.61 6.96 -14.78
C LYS A 43 12.39 5.75 -14.30
N ASP A 44 13.56 5.96 -13.72
CA ASP A 44 14.37 4.86 -13.16
C ASP A 44 13.61 4.11 -12.06
N GLN A 45 12.92 4.83 -11.17
CA GLN A 45 12.13 4.22 -10.11
C GLN A 45 10.99 3.37 -10.67
N VAL A 46 10.30 3.85 -11.69
CA VAL A 46 9.21 3.11 -12.33
C VAL A 46 9.75 1.87 -13.03
N ASP A 47 10.87 1.99 -13.74
CA ASP A 47 11.48 0.87 -14.47
C ASP A 47 11.94 -0.25 -13.53
N LYS A 48 12.34 0.10 -12.30
CA LYS A 48 12.79 -0.86 -11.28
C LYS A 48 11.71 -1.25 -10.28
N TRP A 49 10.49 -0.75 -10.44
CA TRP A 49 9.45 -0.77 -9.41
C TRP A 49 9.32 -2.11 -8.71
N GLU A 50 9.17 -3.19 -9.46
CA GLU A 50 8.93 -4.53 -8.92
C GLU A 50 10.13 -5.04 -8.10
N ASN A 51 11.33 -4.57 -8.39
CA ASN A 51 12.56 -4.96 -7.69
C ASN A 51 12.79 -4.19 -6.39
N LEU A 52 12.01 -3.14 -6.12
CA LEU A 52 12.18 -2.32 -4.92
C LEU A 52 11.46 -2.89 -3.71
N TRP A 53 10.64 -3.91 -3.90
CA TRP A 53 9.72 -4.39 -2.88
C TRP A 53 10.12 -5.74 -2.32
N LYS A 54 9.86 -5.91 -1.01
CA LYS A 54 10.00 -7.19 -0.32
C LYS A 54 8.76 -7.44 0.52
N VAL A 55 8.34 -8.68 0.60
CA VAL A 55 7.19 -9.10 1.40
C VAL A 55 7.71 -10.10 2.43
N GLU A 56 7.65 -9.72 3.70
CA GLU A 56 8.21 -10.51 4.80
C GLU A 56 7.09 -11.02 5.69
N THR A 57 6.89 -12.33 5.74
CA THR A 57 5.82 -12.95 6.51
C THR A 57 6.23 -13.19 7.95
N GLY A 58 5.56 -12.52 8.89
CA GLY A 58 5.70 -12.76 10.32
C GLY A 58 4.55 -13.60 10.87
N LYS A 59 4.46 -13.74 12.19
CA LYS A 59 3.41 -14.54 12.82
C LYS A 59 2.03 -13.94 12.68
N LYS A 60 1.89 -12.64 12.98
CA LYS A 60 0.60 -11.93 12.96
C LYS A 60 0.42 -11.07 11.72
N TYR A 61 1.52 -10.55 11.21
CA TYR A 61 1.50 -9.56 10.13
C TYR A 61 2.46 -9.94 9.04
N ILE A 62 2.12 -9.50 7.83
CA ILE A 62 3.04 -9.49 6.70
C ILE A 62 3.56 -8.07 6.59
N ARG A 63 4.87 -7.90 6.62
CA ARG A 63 5.51 -6.60 6.47
C ARG A 63 5.82 -6.37 5.00
N VAL A 64 5.31 -5.29 4.44
CA VAL A 64 5.57 -4.92 3.05
C VAL A 64 6.62 -3.81 3.08
N VAL A 65 7.79 -4.08 2.52
CA VAL A 65 8.93 -3.19 2.55
C VAL A 65 9.24 -2.69 1.15
N ARG A 66 9.50 -1.39 1.01
CA ARG A 66 9.98 -0.78 -0.22
C ARG A 66 11.35 -0.19 0.06
N GLU A 67 12.37 -0.68 -0.63
CA GLU A 67 13.76 -0.32 -0.39
C GLU A 67 14.12 -0.58 1.09
N ASN A 68 14.42 0.45 1.87
CA ASN A 68 14.80 0.33 3.27
C ASN A 68 13.69 0.73 4.25
N GLY A 69 12.51 1.05 3.75
CA GLY A 69 11.40 1.52 4.57
C GLY A 69 10.20 0.58 4.56
N VAL A 70 9.49 0.53 5.67
CA VAL A 70 8.25 -0.25 5.76
C VAL A 70 7.12 0.55 5.12
N PHE A 71 6.54 -0.03 4.06
CA PHE A 71 5.40 0.58 3.38
C PHE A 71 4.12 0.41 4.20
N CYS A 72 3.86 -0.81 4.68
CA CYS A 72 2.70 -1.12 5.52
C CYS A 72 2.82 -2.51 6.13
N PHE A 73 1.86 -2.84 7.00
CA PHE A 73 1.66 -4.20 7.50
C PHE A 73 0.30 -4.71 7.04
N ILE A 74 0.22 -6.01 6.77
CA ILE A 74 -1.02 -6.68 6.38
C ILE A 74 -1.37 -7.71 7.46
N VAL A 75 -2.61 -7.69 7.92
CA VAL A 75 -3.10 -8.66 8.92
C VAL A 75 -3.25 -10.02 8.26
N ARG A 76 -2.61 -11.04 8.83
CA ARG A 76 -2.63 -12.39 8.25
C ARG A 76 -3.92 -13.13 8.49
N GLU A 77 -4.52 -12.94 9.67
CA GLU A 77 -5.75 -13.62 10.06
C GLU A 77 -6.59 -12.70 10.93
N ASP A 78 -7.89 -12.97 11.02
CA ASP A 78 -8.78 -12.18 11.85
C ASP A 78 -8.25 -12.15 13.29
N SER A 79 -8.17 -10.94 13.85
CA SER A 79 -7.66 -10.72 15.20
C SER A 79 -8.34 -9.52 15.82
N GLY A 80 -9.22 -9.77 16.79
CA GLY A 80 -10.00 -8.70 17.41
C GLY A 80 -10.84 -7.97 16.37
N ARG A 81 -10.66 -6.66 16.27
CA ARG A 81 -11.40 -5.84 15.30
C ARG A 81 -10.78 -5.85 13.90
N PHE A 82 -9.59 -6.43 13.74
CA PHE A 82 -8.92 -6.47 12.45
C PHE A 82 -9.27 -7.74 11.70
N LYS A 83 -9.41 -7.62 10.38
CA LYS A 83 -9.75 -8.72 9.49
C LYS A 83 -8.54 -9.14 8.67
N LYS A 84 -8.51 -10.41 8.28
CA LYS A 84 -7.53 -10.93 7.35
C LYS A 84 -7.45 -10.03 6.11
N GLY A 85 -6.25 -9.60 5.77
CA GLY A 85 -6.01 -8.71 4.63
C GLY A 85 -6.04 -7.23 4.94
N ASP A 86 -6.41 -6.85 6.18
CA ASP A 86 -6.43 -5.43 6.56
C ASP A 86 -5.05 -4.79 6.41
N ILE A 87 -5.04 -3.57 5.88
CA ILE A 87 -3.84 -2.77 5.68
C ILE A 87 -3.66 -1.85 6.88
N LEU A 88 -2.53 -1.99 7.59
CA LEU A 88 -2.20 -1.15 8.73
C LEU A 88 -0.98 -0.30 8.39
N LYS A 89 -1.04 0.98 8.79
CA LYS A 89 0.10 1.87 8.65
C LYS A 89 1.19 1.46 9.62
N ALA A 90 2.46 1.63 9.24
CA ALA A 90 3.58 1.35 10.12
C ALA A 90 3.67 2.39 11.23
N ALA A 91 3.75 1.93 12.48
CA ALA A 91 4.13 2.79 13.62
C ALA A 91 5.64 2.85 13.75
N GLY A 92 6.33 1.81 13.27
CA GLY A 92 7.77 1.69 13.25
C GLY A 92 8.14 0.52 12.36
N TYR A 93 9.43 0.18 12.31
CA TYR A 93 9.90 -0.89 11.43
C TYR A 93 9.34 -2.26 11.83
N ARG A 94 9.09 -2.48 13.11
CA ARG A 94 8.69 -3.80 13.63
C ARG A 94 7.21 -3.94 13.96
N ALA A 95 6.47 -2.85 14.00
CA ALA A 95 5.09 -2.89 14.48
C ALA A 95 4.16 -1.96 13.72
N PRO A 96 2.92 -2.40 13.49
CA PRO A 96 1.91 -1.55 12.88
C PRO A 96 1.28 -0.59 13.88
N ALA A 97 0.71 0.50 13.37
CA ALA A 97 -0.20 1.34 14.12
C ALA A 97 -1.56 0.61 14.19
N ARG A 98 -2.00 0.31 15.40
CA ARG A 98 -3.20 -0.50 15.62
C ARG A 98 -4.45 0.33 15.90
N ASN A 99 -4.53 1.50 15.29
CA ASN A 99 -5.69 2.39 15.46
C ASN A 99 -6.85 2.03 14.52
N SER A 100 -6.59 1.92 13.22
CA SER A 100 -7.64 1.59 12.25
C SER A 100 -7.01 1.07 10.97
N ALA A 101 -7.69 0.12 10.31
CA ALA A 101 -7.29 -0.34 9.00
C ALA A 101 -7.50 0.76 7.95
N ARG A 102 -6.58 0.85 6.99
CA ARG A 102 -6.64 1.82 5.88
C ARG A 102 -7.21 1.20 4.61
N GLY A 103 -7.70 -0.01 4.69
CA GLY A 103 -8.27 -0.76 3.60
C GLY A 103 -8.02 -2.24 3.80
N ASN A 104 -8.37 -3.05 2.79
CA ASN A 104 -8.18 -4.50 2.85
C ASN A 104 -7.80 -5.00 1.47
N VAL A 105 -6.67 -5.71 1.38
CA VAL A 105 -6.14 -6.19 0.10
C VAL A 105 -7.01 -7.28 -0.54
N LEU A 106 -7.86 -7.95 0.24
CA LEU A 106 -8.76 -8.98 -0.29
C LEU A 106 -10.05 -8.40 -0.84
N THR A 107 -10.63 -7.41 -0.15
CA THR A 107 -11.88 -6.80 -0.58
C THR A 107 -11.71 -5.71 -1.62
N GLY A 108 -10.54 -5.13 -1.72
CA GLY A 108 -10.30 -4.01 -2.64
C GLY A 108 -11.00 -2.73 -2.20
N ASN A 109 -11.21 -1.83 -3.14
CA ASN A 109 -11.89 -0.54 -2.92
C ASN A 109 -11.27 0.30 -1.82
N TYR A 110 -9.96 0.48 -1.89
CA TYR A 110 -9.23 1.34 -0.95
C TYR A 110 -8.31 2.29 -1.71
N ASN A 111 -7.94 3.39 -1.06
CA ASN A 111 -7.00 4.35 -1.63
C ASN A 111 -5.61 4.11 -1.07
N ILE A 112 -4.60 4.28 -1.92
CA ILE A 112 -3.20 4.11 -1.56
C ILE A 112 -2.38 5.26 -2.13
N GLN A 113 -1.32 5.65 -1.43
CA GLN A 113 -0.32 6.59 -1.92
C GLN A 113 0.97 5.82 -2.15
N TRP A 114 1.82 6.33 -3.04
CA TRP A 114 3.12 5.71 -3.27
C TRP A 114 4.01 5.76 -2.03
N THR A 115 3.69 6.62 -1.07
CA THR A 115 4.41 6.73 0.21
C THR A 115 3.87 5.80 1.29
N GLY A 116 2.73 5.16 1.06
CA GLY A 116 2.12 4.23 2.03
C GLY A 116 0.62 4.42 2.18
N PRO A 117 0.03 3.75 3.17
CA PRO A 117 -1.39 3.93 3.49
C PRO A 117 -1.69 5.35 3.96
N LEU A 118 -2.92 5.79 3.71
CA LEU A 118 -3.35 7.13 4.07
C LEU A 118 -3.32 7.35 5.59
N TYR A 119 -3.10 8.59 6.02
CA TYR A 119 -3.29 8.98 7.40
C TYR A 119 -4.78 8.97 7.75
N MET A 120 -5.10 8.87 9.03
CA MET A 120 -6.50 8.82 9.50
C MET A 120 -7.31 10.04 9.05
N ASP A 121 -6.73 11.22 9.09
CA ASP A 121 -7.41 12.45 8.68
C ASP A 121 -7.76 12.42 7.19
N SER A 122 -6.89 11.88 6.36
CA SER A 122 -7.15 11.70 4.93
C SER A 122 -8.30 10.71 4.70
N GLN A 123 -8.36 9.64 5.50
CA GLN A 123 -9.46 8.67 5.44
C GLN A 123 -10.79 9.32 5.80
N ARG A 124 -10.82 10.15 6.83
CA ARG A 124 -12.05 10.86 7.24
C ARG A 124 -12.56 11.78 6.15
N ARG A 125 -11.67 12.52 5.49
CA ARG A 125 -12.06 13.40 4.38
C ARG A 125 -12.68 12.63 3.23
N LEU A 126 -12.15 11.45 2.93
CA LEU A 126 -12.69 10.62 1.86
C LEU A 126 -14.07 10.06 2.19
N ARG A 127 -14.39 9.90 3.47
CA ARG A 127 -15.70 9.43 3.91
C ARG A 127 -16.73 10.54 4.02
N ALA A 128 -16.26 11.75 4.17
CA ALA A 128 -17.16 12.92 4.24
C ALA A 128 -17.67 13.29 2.86
#